data_d4ef1e5a0ef632137fc917503fe57c4d
#
_entry.id   d4ef1e5a0ef632137fc917503fe57c4d
#
_cell.length_a   1.000
_cell.length_b   1.000
_cell.length_c   1.000
_cell.angle_alpha   90.00
_cell.angle_beta   90.00
_cell.angle_gamma   90.00
#
_symmetry.space_group_name_H-M   'P 1'
#
loop_
_entity.id
_entity.type
_entity.pdbx_description
1 polymer ?
#
loop_
_entity_poly.entity_id
_entity_poly.type
_entity_poly.pdbx_seq_one_letter_code
_entity_poly.pdbx_strand_id
1 'polypeptide(L)'
;MPDYLKLKKSNCKNCYKCIRHCPVKSIKFQSDQAHIVKDECVLCGQCFVVCPQNAKEIRNDVPSVQAMLNSGSRVVVSLAPSFVANYPGATIDTMKAALQKLGFNAVEETAVGASIVKTEYEKIIAERRQKVIISTCCHSVNTMIQKYYPEALPYLAPVLSPMQAHCKRIKEQDPEAKTVFIGPCISKKAECDESP
;
A
#
# COMPACT_ATOMS: atom_id res chain seq x y z
N MET A 1 -9.41 -10.58 -8.89
CA MET A 1 -8.64 -9.50 -8.23
C MET A 1 -8.77 -8.21 -9.02
N PRO A 2 -9.03 -7.06 -8.39
CA PRO A 2 -9.03 -5.76 -9.06
C PRO A 2 -7.67 -5.47 -9.72
N ASP A 3 -7.70 -4.68 -10.81
CA ASP A 3 -6.48 -4.37 -11.59
C ASP A 3 -5.68 -3.23 -10.96
N TYR A 4 -4.92 -3.52 -9.87
CA TYR A 4 -4.06 -2.53 -9.23
C TYR A 4 -2.88 -2.10 -10.09
N LEU A 5 -2.37 -3.03 -10.93
CA LEU A 5 -1.22 -2.81 -11.78
C LEU A 5 -1.42 -3.57 -13.10
N LYS A 6 -1.40 -2.86 -14.21
CA LYS A 6 -1.61 -3.41 -15.55
C LYS A 6 -0.58 -2.91 -16.56
N LEU A 7 -0.55 -3.54 -17.73
CA LEU A 7 0.29 -3.17 -18.85
C LEU A 7 -0.44 -2.16 -19.75
N LYS A 8 0.23 -1.06 -20.10
CA LYS A 8 -0.12 -0.22 -21.25
C LYS A 8 0.49 -0.84 -22.50
N LYS A 9 -0.31 -1.56 -23.27
CA LYS A 9 0.15 -2.35 -24.43
C LYS A 9 0.92 -1.51 -25.45
N SER A 10 0.43 -0.34 -25.78
CA SER A 10 1.04 0.58 -26.75
C SER A 10 2.45 1.04 -26.40
N ASN A 11 2.82 1.04 -25.12
CA ASN A 11 4.11 1.53 -24.66
C ASN A 11 5.16 0.43 -24.50
N CYS A 12 4.75 -0.85 -24.45
CA CYS A 12 5.69 -1.95 -24.26
C CYS A 12 6.55 -2.18 -25.50
N LYS A 13 7.87 -2.19 -25.33
CA LYS A 13 8.87 -2.46 -26.40
C LYS A 13 9.60 -3.79 -26.19
N ASN A 14 9.03 -4.70 -25.43
CA ASN A 14 9.53 -6.07 -25.22
C ASN A 14 10.99 -6.17 -24.74
N CYS A 15 11.43 -5.21 -23.92
CA CYS A 15 12.82 -5.18 -23.42
C CYS A 15 13.10 -6.19 -22.29
N TYR A 16 12.10 -6.93 -21.83
CA TYR A 16 12.16 -7.94 -20.76
C TYR A 16 12.67 -7.44 -19.39
N LYS A 17 12.89 -6.14 -19.21
CA LYS A 17 13.44 -5.61 -17.97
C LYS A 17 12.58 -5.93 -16.75
N CYS A 18 11.25 -5.77 -16.88
CA CYS A 18 10.30 -6.12 -15.81
C CYS A 18 10.31 -7.61 -15.47
N ILE A 19 10.46 -8.50 -16.47
CA ILE A 19 10.52 -9.96 -16.27
C ILE A 19 11.77 -10.32 -15.46
N ARG A 20 12.94 -9.79 -15.87
CA ARG A 20 14.21 -10.06 -15.16
C ARG A 20 14.21 -9.59 -13.72
N HIS A 21 13.56 -8.46 -13.43
CA HIS A 21 13.55 -7.83 -12.10
C HIS A 21 12.37 -8.24 -11.22
N CYS A 22 11.45 -9.07 -11.72
CA CYS A 22 10.35 -9.55 -10.90
C CYS A 22 10.87 -10.54 -9.84
N PRO A 23 10.77 -10.25 -8.53
CA PRO A 23 11.31 -11.13 -7.50
C PRO A 23 10.61 -12.48 -7.43
N VAL A 24 9.32 -12.53 -7.76
CA VAL A 24 8.48 -13.75 -7.73
C VAL A 24 8.20 -14.31 -9.11
N LYS A 25 8.84 -13.78 -10.16
CA LYS A 25 8.69 -14.25 -11.56
C LYS A 25 7.25 -14.25 -12.10
N SER A 26 6.38 -13.44 -11.56
CA SER A 26 4.96 -13.33 -11.94
C SER A 26 4.69 -12.56 -13.24
N ILE A 27 5.72 -12.34 -14.07
CA ILE A 27 5.56 -11.68 -15.37
C ILE A 27 5.98 -12.64 -16.48
N LYS A 28 5.02 -13.01 -17.32
CA LYS A 28 5.21 -13.92 -18.46
C LYS A 28 5.19 -13.15 -19.77
N PHE A 29 5.94 -13.63 -20.75
CA PHE A 29 5.93 -13.11 -22.12
C PHE A 29 4.92 -13.95 -22.94
N GLN A 30 3.92 -13.29 -23.48
CA GLN A 30 2.88 -13.93 -24.29
C GLN A 30 2.34 -12.92 -25.29
N SER A 31 2.03 -13.36 -26.52
CA SER A 31 1.49 -12.50 -27.58
C SER A 31 2.33 -11.21 -27.75
N ASP A 32 3.64 -11.37 -27.86
CA ASP A 32 4.62 -10.31 -28.03
C ASP A 32 4.61 -9.20 -26.96
N GLN A 33 4.15 -9.52 -25.76
CA GLN A 33 4.10 -8.56 -24.64
C GLN A 33 4.37 -9.22 -23.26
N ALA A 34 4.79 -8.39 -22.31
CA ALA A 34 4.98 -8.80 -20.92
C ALA A 34 3.65 -8.70 -20.15
N HIS A 35 3.10 -9.83 -19.72
CA HIS A 35 1.85 -9.89 -18.94
C HIS A 35 2.14 -10.18 -17.47
N ILE A 36 1.42 -9.47 -16.59
CA ILE A 36 1.46 -9.72 -15.14
C ILE A 36 0.45 -10.83 -14.84
N VAL A 37 0.94 -11.93 -14.26
CA VAL A 37 0.09 -13.01 -13.75
C VAL A 37 -0.40 -12.60 -12.37
N LYS A 38 -1.69 -12.23 -12.27
CA LYS A 38 -2.29 -11.64 -11.06
C LYS A 38 -2.18 -12.54 -9.84
N ASP A 39 -2.43 -13.83 -10.05
CA ASP A 39 -2.43 -14.81 -8.95
C ASP A 39 -1.01 -15.11 -8.42
N GLU A 40 0.01 -14.81 -9.20
CA GLU A 40 1.42 -14.92 -8.81
C GLU A 40 2.00 -13.59 -8.29
N CYS A 41 1.35 -12.46 -8.60
CA CYS A 41 1.88 -11.13 -8.28
C CYS A 41 1.70 -10.78 -6.79
N VAL A 42 2.75 -10.21 -6.18
CA VAL A 42 2.75 -9.71 -4.79
C VAL A 42 2.66 -8.18 -4.69
N LEU A 43 2.38 -7.49 -5.78
CA LEU A 43 2.20 -6.04 -5.87
C LEU A 43 3.38 -5.20 -5.33
N CYS A 44 4.62 -5.72 -5.40
CA CYS A 44 5.81 -5.01 -4.92
C CYS A 44 6.17 -3.75 -5.74
N GLY A 45 5.61 -3.58 -6.95
CA GLY A 45 5.84 -2.41 -7.79
C GLY A 45 7.16 -2.39 -8.56
N GLN A 46 8.08 -3.36 -8.36
CA GLN A 46 9.40 -3.36 -9.00
C GLN A 46 9.32 -3.23 -10.53
N CYS A 47 8.39 -3.90 -11.17
CA CYS A 47 8.19 -3.84 -12.62
C CYS A 47 7.72 -2.45 -13.11
N PHE A 48 7.06 -1.67 -12.28
CA PHE A 48 6.71 -0.27 -12.55
C PHE A 48 7.95 0.62 -12.51
N VAL A 49 8.74 0.50 -11.44
CA VAL A 49 9.94 1.32 -11.23
C VAL A 49 10.99 1.10 -12.31
N VAL A 50 11.24 -0.16 -12.71
CA VAL A 50 12.30 -0.48 -13.67
C VAL A 50 11.91 -0.31 -15.13
N CYS A 51 10.64 0.02 -15.44
CA CYS A 51 10.16 0.10 -16.82
C CYS A 51 10.64 1.38 -17.51
N PRO A 52 11.59 1.33 -18.49
CA PRO A 52 12.07 2.54 -19.12
C PRO A 52 11.09 3.16 -20.12
N GLN A 53 10.04 2.41 -20.51
CA GLN A 53 9.00 2.88 -21.43
C GLN A 53 7.74 3.36 -20.71
N ASN A 54 7.71 3.38 -19.38
CA ASN A 54 6.51 3.70 -18.59
C ASN A 54 5.28 2.88 -19.03
N ALA A 55 5.50 1.61 -19.38
CA ALA A 55 4.48 0.70 -19.90
C ALA A 55 3.64 0.02 -18.78
N LYS A 56 3.79 0.44 -17.55
CA LYS A 56 2.96 -0.02 -16.43
C LYS A 56 2.05 1.10 -15.97
N GLU A 57 0.83 0.72 -15.59
CA GLU A 57 -0.19 1.64 -15.09
C GLU A 57 -0.70 1.15 -13.74
N ILE A 58 -0.78 2.07 -12.79
CA ILE A 58 -1.35 1.82 -11.47
C ILE A 58 -2.80 2.29 -11.47
N ARG A 59 -3.69 1.56 -10.80
CA ARG A 59 -5.09 1.95 -10.62
C ARG A 59 -5.17 3.38 -10.09
N ASN A 60 -5.95 4.21 -10.76
CA ASN A 60 -6.19 5.58 -10.34
C ASN A 60 -7.41 5.64 -9.41
N ASP A 61 -7.20 5.96 -8.14
CA ASP A 61 -8.25 6.09 -7.12
C ASP A 61 -8.68 7.56 -6.91
N VAL A 62 -8.08 8.53 -7.62
CA VAL A 62 -8.42 9.95 -7.50
C VAL A 62 -9.91 10.23 -7.73
N PRO A 63 -10.59 9.65 -8.75
CA PRO A 63 -12.02 9.87 -8.93
C PRO A 63 -12.87 9.45 -7.73
N SER A 64 -12.52 8.33 -7.09
CA SER A 64 -13.21 7.83 -5.89
C SER A 64 -13.02 8.77 -4.70
N VAL A 65 -11.81 9.29 -4.52
CA VAL A 65 -11.51 10.28 -3.47
C VAL A 65 -12.26 11.59 -3.73
N GLN A 66 -12.29 12.08 -4.98
CA GLN A 66 -13.06 13.26 -5.35
C GLN A 66 -14.55 13.09 -5.07
N ALA A 67 -15.12 11.91 -5.37
CA ALA A 67 -16.51 11.61 -5.05
C ALA A 67 -16.76 11.64 -3.52
N MET A 68 -15.83 11.12 -2.72
CA MET A 68 -15.91 11.21 -1.25
C MET A 68 -15.89 12.66 -0.76
N LEU A 69 -14.99 13.49 -1.27
CA LEU A 69 -14.90 14.92 -0.91
C LEU A 69 -16.19 15.69 -1.30
N ASN A 70 -16.75 15.38 -2.46
CA ASN A 70 -17.97 16.03 -2.96
C ASN A 70 -19.25 15.53 -2.27
N SER A 71 -19.21 14.42 -1.56
CA SER A 71 -20.38 13.84 -0.89
C SER A 71 -20.77 14.55 0.43
N GLY A 72 -19.97 15.53 0.87
CA GLY A 72 -20.13 16.17 2.18
C GLY A 72 -19.69 15.32 3.37
N SER A 73 -19.15 14.12 3.12
CA SER A 73 -18.60 13.27 4.18
C SER A 73 -17.34 13.89 4.78
N ARG A 74 -17.12 13.67 6.07
CA ARG A 74 -15.84 14.00 6.68
C ARG A 74 -14.76 13.04 6.17
N VAL A 75 -13.74 13.58 5.51
CA VAL A 75 -12.62 12.80 4.93
C VAL A 75 -11.32 13.12 5.65
N VAL A 76 -10.71 12.09 6.25
CA VAL A 76 -9.47 12.18 7.01
C VAL A 76 -8.35 11.46 6.27
N VAL A 77 -7.21 12.12 6.09
CA VAL A 77 -6.04 11.56 5.43
C VAL A 77 -5.11 10.90 6.44
N SER A 78 -4.71 9.67 6.14
CA SER A 78 -3.52 9.03 6.71
C SER A 78 -2.36 9.22 5.73
N LEU A 79 -1.43 10.13 6.05
CA LEU A 79 -0.32 10.48 5.17
C LEU A 79 0.93 9.66 5.51
N ALA A 80 1.45 8.93 4.52
CA ALA A 80 2.70 8.17 4.69
C ALA A 80 3.90 9.11 4.89
N PRO A 81 4.82 8.83 5.84
CA PRO A 81 6.00 9.67 6.10
C PRO A 81 6.92 9.85 4.89
N SER A 82 6.85 8.95 3.92
CA SER A 82 7.61 9.00 2.67
C SER A 82 7.30 10.21 1.77
N PHE A 83 6.33 11.05 2.12
CA PHE A 83 6.05 12.28 1.36
C PHE A 83 7.30 13.18 1.25
N VAL A 84 8.17 13.18 2.27
CA VAL A 84 9.41 13.99 2.28
C VAL A 84 10.36 13.66 1.12
N ALA A 85 10.30 12.43 0.59
CA ALA A 85 11.12 12.02 -0.55
C ALA A 85 10.65 12.64 -1.88
N ASN A 86 9.35 12.92 -2.01
CA ASN A 86 8.75 13.49 -3.22
C ASN A 86 8.61 15.02 -3.15
N TYR A 87 8.59 15.57 -1.95
CA TYR A 87 8.41 17.00 -1.69
C TYR A 87 9.53 17.53 -0.80
N PRO A 88 10.76 17.72 -1.33
CA PRO A 88 11.89 18.22 -0.55
C PRO A 88 11.56 19.54 0.16
N GLY A 89 11.83 19.61 1.45
CA GLY A 89 11.53 20.78 2.29
C GLY A 89 10.07 20.90 2.77
N ALA A 90 9.16 20.01 2.32
CA ALA A 90 7.81 19.97 2.87
C ALA A 90 7.83 19.41 4.30
N THR A 91 7.08 20.08 5.18
CA THR A 91 6.78 19.61 6.54
C THR A 91 5.39 19.01 6.59
N ILE A 92 5.06 18.33 7.67
CA ILE A 92 3.70 17.83 7.88
C ILE A 92 2.67 18.98 7.87
N ASP A 93 3.01 20.14 8.36
CA ASP A 93 2.09 21.29 8.40
C ASP A 93 1.85 21.87 7.01
N THR A 94 2.87 21.94 6.16
CA THR A 94 2.69 22.36 4.76
C THR A 94 1.85 21.36 3.99
N MET A 95 2.02 20.05 4.22
CA MET A 95 1.19 19.00 3.62
C MET A 95 -0.26 19.07 4.11
N LYS A 96 -0.47 19.28 5.43
CA LYS A 96 -1.81 19.51 5.99
C LYS A 96 -2.51 20.67 5.31
N ALA A 97 -1.85 21.84 5.25
CA ALA A 97 -2.41 23.02 4.62
C ALA A 97 -2.76 22.80 3.13
N ALA A 98 -1.90 22.11 2.39
CA ALA A 98 -2.14 21.80 0.98
C ALA A 98 -3.34 20.85 0.79
N LEU A 99 -3.41 19.77 1.58
CA LEU A 99 -4.47 18.78 1.48
C LEU A 99 -5.82 19.35 1.95
N GLN A 100 -5.82 20.20 2.99
CA GLN A 100 -7.03 20.90 3.42
C GLN A 100 -7.59 21.84 2.33
N LYS A 101 -6.72 22.50 1.55
CA LYS A 101 -7.15 23.30 0.37
C LYS A 101 -7.78 22.44 -0.72
N LEU A 102 -7.47 21.14 -0.80
CA LEU A 102 -8.11 20.19 -1.70
C LEU A 102 -9.45 19.66 -1.17
N GLY A 103 -9.87 20.07 0.04
CA GLY A 103 -11.15 19.69 0.64
C GLY A 103 -11.09 18.60 1.70
N PHE A 104 -9.91 18.10 2.07
CA PHE A 104 -9.78 17.15 3.17
C PHE A 104 -10.02 17.83 4.53
N ASN A 105 -10.78 17.19 5.41
CA ASN A 105 -11.16 17.76 6.71
C ASN A 105 -10.02 17.69 7.74
N ALA A 106 -9.22 16.62 7.69
CA ALA A 106 -8.06 16.45 8.56
C ALA A 106 -6.97 15.64 7.87
N VAL A 107 -5.72 15.84 8.32
CA VAL A 107 -4.54 15.11 7.83
C VAL A 107 -3.69 14.70 9.02
N GLU A 108 -3.47 13.41 9.16
CA GLU A 108 -2.66 12.82 10.22
C GLU A 108 -1.54 11.98 9.60
N GLU A 109 -0.44 11.79 10.33
CA GLU A 109 0.66 10.94 9.87
C GLU A 109 0.38 9.46 10.16
N THR A 110 0.63 8.60 9.19
CA THR A 110 0.57 7.14 9.38
C THR A 110 1.58 6.66 10.45
N ALA A 111 2.56 7.48 10.82
CA ALA A 111 3.50 7.23 11.92
C ALA A 111 2.77 6.99 13.26
N VAL A 112 1.60 7.59 13.47
CA VAL A 112 0.75 7.31 14.64
C VAL A 112 0.35 5.83 14.67
N GLY A 113 -0.05 5.27 13.52
CA GLY A 113 -0.33 3.84 13.40
C GLY A 113 0.89 2.97 13.64
N ALA A 114 2.08 3.43 13.23
CA ALA A 114 3.33 2.71 13.51
C ALA A 114 3.63 2.63 15.01
N SER A 115 3.33 3.67 15.77
CA SER A 115 3.47 3.67 17.24
C SER A 115 2.50 2.67 17.90
N ILE A 116 1.26 2.57 17.41
CA ILE A 116 0.28 1.58 17.88
C ILE A 116 0.81 0.16 17.61
N VAL A 117 1.23 -0.09 16.37
CA VAL A 117 1.76 -1.39 15.94
C VAL A 117 3.01 -1.77 16.74
N LYS A 118 3.91 -0.83 17.01
CA LYS A 118 5.09 -1.05 17.87
C LYS A 118 4.67 -1.63 19.23
N THR A 119 3.68 -1.02 19.88
CA THR A 119 3.19 -1.49 21.19
C THR A 119 2.63 -2.92 21.12
N GLU A 120 1.92 -3.28 20.04
CA GLU A 120 1.42 -4.64 19.85
C GLU A 120 2.58 -5.65 19.67
N TYR A 121 3.62 -5.29 18.91
CA TYR A 121 4.82 -6.14 18.79
C TYR A 121 5.56 -6.31 20.12
N GLU A 122 5.67 -5.26 20.92
CA GLU A 122 6.30 -5.33 22.26
C GLU A 122 5.55 -6.32 23.17
N LYS A 123 4.21 -6.36 23.12
CA LYS A 123 3.41 -7.36 23.85
C LYS A 123 3.72 -8.78 23.38
N ILE A 124 3.71 -9.03 22.06
CA ILE A 124 4.00 -10.36 21.49
C ILE A 124 5.40 -10.83 21.87
N ILE A 125 6.40 -9.93 21.85
CA ILE A 125 7.79 -10.24 22.23
C ILE A 125 7.87 -10.57 23.72
N ALA A 126 7.17 -9.82 24.58
CA ALA A 126 7.14 -10.06 26.02
C ALA A 126 6.52 -11.41 26.39
N GLU A 127 5.52 -11.87 25.64
CA GLU A 127 4.87 -13.17 25.83
C GLU A 127 5.77 -14.37 25.52
N ARG A 128 6.83 -14.18 24.72
CA ARG A 128 7.82 -15.22 24.33
C ARG A 128 7.22 -16.53 23.79
N ARG A 129 6.04 -16.47 23.19
CA ARG A 129 5.34 -17.67 22.68
C ARG A 129 5.96 -18.21 21.39
N GLN A 130 6.65 -17.37 20.64
CA GLN A 130 7.27 -17.73 19.36
C GLN A 130 8.76 -17.40 19.36
N LYS A 131 9.57 -18.29 18.77
CA LYS A 131 11.01 -18.04 18.57
C LYS A 131 11.31 -17.11 17.40
N VAL A 132 10.40 -17.07 16.42
CA VAL A 132 10.50 -16.26 15.21
C VAL A 132 9.18 -15.51 15.05
N ILE A 133 9.28 -14.22 14.78
CA ILE A 133 8.12 -13.35 14.47
C ILE A 133 8.40 -12.67 13.14
N ILE A 134 7.52 -12.86 12.17
CA ILE A 134 7.58 -12.17 10.88
C ILE A 134 6.62 -10.98 10.94
N SER A 135 7.14 -9.79 10.66
CA SER A 135 6.34 -8.56 10.66
C SER A 135 5.33 -8.53 9.52
N THR A 136 4.09 -8.15 9.84
CA THR A 136 2.97 -8.01 8.90
C THR A 136 2.79 -6.59 8.37
N CYS A 137 3.71 -5.67 8.65
CA CYS A 137 3.62 -4.28 8.20
C CYS A 137 3.67 -4.10 6.66
N CYS A 138 4.25 -5.08 5.94
CA CYS A 138 4.37 -5.06 4.49
C CYS A 138 3.38 -6.03 3.82
N HIS A 139 2.33 -5.51 3.20
CA HIS A 139 1.33 -6.33 2.50
C HIS A 139 1.94 -7.20 1.38
N SER A 140 2.97 -6.72 0.66
CA SER A 140 3.66 -7.53 -0.35
C SER A 140 4.38 -8.75 0.26
N VAL A 141 4.96 -8.61 1.46
CA VAL A 141 5.59 -9.73 2.17
C VAL A 141 4.53 -10.71 2.65
N ASN A 142 3.43 -10.22 3.21
CA ASN A 142 2.31 -11.06 3.64
C ASN A 142 1.77 -11.89 2.47
N THR A 143 1.50 -11.24 1.33
CA THR A 143 1.06 -11.90 0.09
C THR A 143 2.10 -12.90 -0.43
N MET A 144 3.39 -12.59 -0.33
CA MET A 144 4.47 -13.49 -0.72
C MET A 144 4.47 -14.76 0.13
N ILE A 145 4.34 -14.62 1.45
CA ILE A 145 4.28 -15.75 2.38
C ILE A 145 3.04 -16.59 2.09
N GLN A 146 1.88 -15.97 1.96
CA GLN A 146 0.63 -16.68 1.65
C GLN A 146 0.70 -17.51 0.37
N LYS A 147 1.36 -16.99 -0.67
CA LYS A 147 1.41 -17.63 -1.99
C LYS A 147 2.55 -18.63 -2.16
N TYR A 148 3.70 -18.34 -1.58
CA TYR A 148 4.94 -19.05 -1.91
C TYR A 148 5.59 -19.77 -0.73
N TYR A 149 5.19 -19.42 0.50
CA TYR A 149 5.79 -19.97 1.73
C TYR A 149 4.71 -20.24 2.79
N PRO A 150 3.67 -21.04 2.47
CA PRO A 150 2.55 -21.25 3.39
C PRO A 150 2.98 -21.85 4.73
N GLU A 151 4.11 -22.56 4.79
CA GLU A 151 4.71 -23.08 6.02
C GLU A 151 5.19 -21.98 6.97
N ALA A 152 5.39 -20.75 6.47
CA ALA A 152 5.79 -19.60 7.29
C ALA A 152 4.59 -18.80 7.84
N LEU A 153 3.35 -19.11 7.44
CA LEU A 153 2.14 -18.44 7.93
C LEU A 153 2.02 -18.40 9.46
N PRO A 154 2.35 -19.48 10.22
CA PRO A 154 2.27 -19.44 11.67
C PRO A 154 3.21 -18.44 12.34
N TYR A 155 4.22 -17.94 11.63
CA TYR A 155 5.19 -16.96 12.14
C TYR A 155 4.79 -15.51 11.84
N LEU A 156 3.78 -15.27 11.01
CA LEU A 156 3.25 -13.93 10.79
C LEU A 156 2.61 -13.41 12.07
N ALA A 157 3.00 -12.23 12.49
CA ALA A 157 2.41 -11.59 13.66
C ALA A 157 0.92 -11.27 13.39
N PRO A 158 0.00 -11.54 14.32
CA PRO A 158 -1.41 -11.18 14.20
C PRO A 158 -1.62 -9.69 14.48
N VAL A 159 -0.91 -8.82 13.77
CA VAL A 159 -0.89 -7.37 13.97
C VAL A 159 -1.23 -6.67 12.67
N LEU A 160 -2.08 -5.64 12.76
CA LEU A 160 -2.43 -4.78 11.63
C LEU A 160 -1.20 -4.04 11.10
N SER A 161 -1.23 -3.64 9.83
CA SER A 161 -0.21 -2.72 9.33
C SER A 161 -0.39 -1.33 9.94
N PRO A 162 0.66 -0.47 9.94
CA PRO A 162 0.54 0.92 10.40
C PRO A 162 -0.60 1.70 9.74
N MET A 163 -0.84 1.48 8.45
CA MET A 163 -1.95 2.10 7.73
C MET A 163 -3.29 1.65 8.29
N GLN A 164 -3.52 0.35 8.41
CA GLN A 164 -4.76 -0.21 8.94
C GLN A 164 -4.99 0.19 10.40
N ALA A 165 -3.96 0.12 11.25
CA ALA A 165 -4.04 0.51 12.65
C ALA A 165 -4.39 2.00 12.81
N HIS A 166 -3.82 2.86 11.95
CA HIS A 166 -4.13 4.28 11.96
C HIS A 166 -5.56 4.56 11.48
N CYS A 167 -5.96 3.97 10.35
CA CYS A 167 -7.33 4.13 9.84
C CYS A 167 -8.38 3.60 10.84
N LYS A 168 -8.10 2.47 11.49
CA LYS A 168 -8.96 1.93 12.56
C LYS A 168 -9.09 2.92 13.72
N ARG A 169 -7.98 3.48 14.21
CA ARG A 169 -8.00 4.51 15.26
C ARG A 169 -8.84 5.72 14.86
N ILE A 170 -8.70 6.21 13.63
CA ILE A 170 -9.52 7.33 13.13
C ILE A 170 -11.00 6.96 13.18
N LYS A 171 -11.37 5.77 12.74
CA LYS A 171 -12.74 5.25 12.76
C LYS A 171 -13.30 5.04 14.18
N GLU A 172 -12.47 4.66 15.14
CA GLU A 172 -12.85 4.54 16.55
C GLU A 172 -13.16 5.90 17.19
N GLN A 173 -12.45 6.96 16.75
CA GLN A 173 -12.67 8.33 17.21
C GLN A 173 -13.84 9.02 16.49
N ASP A 174 -14.04 8.69 15.22
CA ASP A 174 -15.08 9.25 14.36
C ASP A 174 -15.58 8.16 13.38
N PRO A 175 -16.62 7.40 13.77
CA PRO A 175 -17.16 6.30 12.97
C PRO A 175 -17.66 6.70 11.58
N GLU A 176 -18.12 7.95 11.43
CA GLU A 176 -18.65 8.48 10.16
C GLU A 176 -17.53 8.98 9.22
N ALA A 177 -16.31 9.17 9.73
CA ALA A 177 -15.20 9.64 8.89
C ALA A 177 -14.87 8.63 7.80
N LYS A 178 -14.63 9.12 6.59
CA LYS A 178 -14.00 8.35 5.52
C LYS A 178 -12.49 8.51 5.63
N THR A 179 -11.75 7.41 5.53
CA THR A 179 -10.29 7.43 5.61
C THR A 179 -9.68 7.30 4.22
N VAL A 180 -8.68 8.12 3.93
CA VAL A 180 -7.90 8.08 2.69
C VAL A 180 -6.43 7.93 3.02
N PHE A 181 -5.80 6.88 2.54
CA PHE A 181 -4.35 6.71 2.66
C PHE A 181 -3.63 7.35 1.47
N ILE A 182 -2.67 8.22 1.74
CA ILE A 182 -1.80 8.81 0.72
C ILE A 182 -0.37 8.31 0.93
N GLY A 183 0.14 7.55 -0.04
CA GLY A 183 1.49 6.99 0.01
C GLY A 183 1.91 6.31 -1.30
N PRO A 184 3.22 6.03 -1.49
CA PRO A 184 3.76 5.52 -2.75
C PRO A 184 3.61 4.00 -2.95
N CYS A 185 3.06 3.28 -2.00
CA CYS A 185 3.05 1.82 -2.00
C CYS A 185 1.86 1.25 -2.77
N ILE A 186 2.12 0.51 -3.87
CA ILE A 186 1.09 -0.10 -4.71
C ILE A 186 0.31 -1.17 -3.94
N SER A 187 0.98 -2.00 -3.15
CA SER A 187 0.31 -3.08 -2.41
C SER A 187 -0.68 -2.57 -1.35
N LYS A 188 -0.51 -1.34 -0.88
CA LYS A 188 -1.47 -0.71 0.03
C LYS A 188 -2.86 -0.49 -0.58
N LYS A 189 -2.97 -0.43 -1.93
CA LYS A 189 -4.27 -0.39 -2.60
C LYS A 189 -5.07 -1.69 -2.40
N ALA A 190 -4.38 -2.83 -2.49
CA ALA A 190 -5.01 -4.13 -2.21
C ALA A 190 -5.38 -4.24 -0.73
N GLU A 191 -4.48 -3.86 0.16
CA GLU A 191 -4.72 -3.88 1.59
C GLU A 191 -5.91 -2.97 2.00
N CYS A 192 -6.09 -1.82 1.35
CA CYS A 192 -7.28 -0.97 1.56
C CYS A 192 -8.57 -1.64 1.13
N ASP A 193 -8.56 -2.36 0.00
CA ASP A 193 -9.75 -3.03 -0.51
C ASP A 193 -10.10 -4.29 0.31
N GLU A 194 -9.12 -4.88 1.01
CA GLU A 194 -9.30 -6.04 1.91
C GLU A 194 -9.64 -5.63 3.35
N SER A 195 -9.47 -4.34 3.68
CA SER A 195 -9.77 -3.82 5.02
C SER A 195 -11.27 -3.59 5.19
N PRO A 196 -11.85 -3.97 6.33
CA PRO A 196 -13.25 -3.74 6.65
C PRO A 196 -13.61 -2.26 6.80
#